data_085b34c6dff2aa270f8e98494ba8983b
#
_entry.id   085b34c6dff2aa270f8e98494ba8983b
#
_cell.length_a   1.000
_cell.length_b   1.000
_cell.length_c   1.000
_cell.angle_alpha   90.00
_cell.angle_beta   90.00
_cell.angle_gamma   90.00
#
_symmetry.space_group_name_H-M   'P 1'
#
loop_
_entity.id
_entity.type
_entity.pdbx_description
1 polymer ?
#
loop_
_entity_poly.entity_id
_entity_poly.type
_entity_poly.pdbx_seq_one_letter_code
_entity_poly.pdbx_strand_id
1 'polypeptide(L)'
;MIKTKIKRIEELNDKYLILNEKEMKFLRKCLKSRKQDVRWTAAEILVGWYTPENERLLYNLTYDKAELVCVDATDSLCIGRTRRSLSRLRDLMEDKRSRVRGYAVLSFFQVWVNCFSWNEKSMRAYLRFAETM
;
A
#
# COMPACT_ATOMS: atom_id res chain seq x y z
N MET A 1 -4.81 -10.00 -22.27
CA MET A 1 -6.19 -9.74 -21.86
C MET A 1 -6.28 -9.64 -20.35
N ILE A 2 -7.25 -8.87 -19.85
CA ILE A 2 -7.39 -8.59 -18.41
C ILE A 2 -7.56 -9.86 -17.59
N LYS A 3 -8.49 -10.74 -17.97
CA LYS A 3 -8.76 -11.99 -17.24
C LYS A 3 -7.54 -12.88 -17.10
N THR A 4 -6.71 -12.95 -18.14
CA THR A 4 -5.49 -13.76 -18.11
C THR A 4 -4.44 -13.16 -17.16
N LYS A 5 -4.30 -11.83 -17.16
CA LYS A 5 -3.37 -11.15 -16.25
C LYS A 5 -3.81 -11.28 -14.79
N ILE A 6 -5.09 -11.07 -14.51
CA ILE A 6 -5.64 -11.21 -13.16
C ILE A 6 -5.45 -12.64 -12.66
N LYS A 7 -5.79 -13.64 -13.46
CA LYS A 7 -5.59 -15.04 -13.10
C LYS A 7 -4.12 -15.34 -12.76
N ARG A 8 -3.19 -14.82 -13.56
CA ARG A 8 -1.76 -15.00 -13.29
C ARG A 8 -1.33 -14.33 -12.00
N ILE A 9 -1.87 -13.13 -11.71
CA ILE A 9 -1.60 -12.43 -10.44
C ILE A 9 -2.13 -13.24 -9.26
N GLU A 10 -3.34 -13.78 -9.37
CA GLU A 10 -3.93 -14.61 -8.32
C GLU A 10 -3.12 -15.88 -8.07
N GLU A 11 -2.63 -16.52 -9.12
CA GLU A 11 -1.74 -17.68 -9.00
C GLU A 11 -0.45 -17.33 -8.25
N LEU A 12 0.10 -16.13 -8.47
CA LEU A 12 1.27 -15.66 -7.73
C LEU A 12 0.96 -15.41 -6.26
N ASN A 13 -0.24 -14.92 -5.94
CA ASN A 13 -0.68 -14.71 -4.57
C ASN A 13 -0.79 -16.02 -3.80
N ASP A 14 -1.18 -17.09 -4.48
CA ASP A 14 -1.33 -18.41 -3.88
C ASP A 14 0.00 -19.13 -3.66
N LYS A 15 1.10 -18.56 -4.16
CA LYS A 15 2.42 -19.13 -3.91
C LYS A 15 2.87 -18.81 -2.48
N TYR A 16 3.20 -19.85 -1.74
CA TYR A 16 3.82 -19.73 -0.42
C TYR A 16 5.33 -19.53 -0.50
N LEU A 17 5.89 -19.57 -1.69
CA LEU A 17 7.31 -19.42 -1.94
C LEU A 17 7.63 -17.95 -2.27
N ILE A 18 8.88 -17.57 -2.03
CA ILE A 18 9.38 -16.25 -2.38
C ILE A 18 9.22 -16.05 -3.90
N LEU A 19 8.61 -14.94 -4.29
CA LEU A 19 8.50 -14.59 -5.69
C LEU A 19 9.89 -14.33 -6.25
N ASN A 20 10.17 -14.89 -7.41
CA ASN A 20 11.43 -14.63 -8.09
C ASN A 20 11.41 -13.22 -8.73
N GLU A 21 12.57 -12.78 -9.19
CA GLU A 21 12.74 -11.45 -9.76
C GLU A 21 11.85 -11.22 -10.99
N LYS A 22 11.68 -12.23 -11.82
CA LYS A 22 10.83 -12.17 -13.02
C LYS A 22 9.35 -11.98 -12.64
N GLU A 23 8.89 -12.69 -11.63
CA GLU A 23 7.53 -12.59 -11.13
C GLU A 23 7.27 -11.23 -10.49
N MET A 24 8.23 -10.74 -9.71
CA MET A 24 8.15 -9.41 -9.09
C MET A 24 8.10 -8.31 -10.16
N LYS A 25 8.93 -8.43 -11.18
CA LYS A 25 8.95 -7.50 -12.31
C LYS A 25 7.59 -7.46 -13.02
N PHE A 26 6.97 -8.62 -13.20
CA PHE A 26 5.63 -8.72 -13.78
C PHE A 26 4.59 -7.96 -12.92
N LEU A 27 4.60 -8.16 -11.61
CA LEU A 27 3.68 -7.47 -10.70
C LEU A 27 3.87 -5.95 -10.75
N ARG A 28 5.11 -5.49 -10.73
CA ARG A 28 5.43 -4.06 -10.84
C ARG A 28 4.91 -3.46 -12.15
N LYS A 29 5.01 -4.21 -13.24
CA LYS A 29 4.46 -3.78 -14.52
C LYS A 29 2.94 -3.67 -14.48
N CYS A 30 2.28 -4.59 -13.77
CA CYS A 30 0.82 -4.57 -13.63
C CYS A 30 0.31 -3.32 -12.90
N LEU A 31 1.11 -2.73 -12.01
CA LEU A 31 0.75 -1.47 -11.34
C LEU A 31 0.59 -0.30 -12.32
N LYS A 32 1.14 -0.42 -13.52
CA LYS A 32 1.07 0.60 -14.57
C LYS A 32 0.10 0.24 -15.69
N SER A 33 -0.70 -0.79 -15.51
CA SER A 33 -1.68 -1.22 -16.51
C SER A 33 -2.72 -0.14 -16.74
N ARG A 34 -3.22 -0.05 -17.98
CA ARG A 34 -4.34 0.84 -18.30
C ARG A 34 -5.65 0.41 -17.63
N LYS A 35 -5.73 -0.85 -17.22
CA LYS A 35 -6.94 -1.41 -16.61
C LYS A 35 -6.85 -1.30 -15.09
N GLN A 36 -7.84 -0.63 -14.49
CA GLN A 36 -7.86 -0.45 -13.04
C GLN A 36 -7.88 -1.77 -12.29
N ASP A 37 -8.59 -2.79 -12.81
CA ASP A 37 -8.70 -4.09 -12.16
C ASP A 37 -7.32 -4.77 -12.03
N VAL A 38 -6.46 -4.61 -13.03
CA VAL A 38 -5.10 -5.13 -12.99
C VAL A 38 -4.26 -4.34 -11.97
N ARG A 39 -4.38 -3.01 -11.96
CA ARG A 39 -3.61 -2.17 -11.04
C ARG A 39 -3.91 -2.49 -9.58
N TRP A 40 -5.20 -2.52 -9.21
CA TRP A 40 -5.55 -2.74 -7.79
C TRP A 40 -5.27 -4.17 -7.33
N THR A 41 -5.47 -5.17 -8.20
CA THR A 41 -5.13 -6.55 -7.86
C THR A 41 -3.63 -6.71 -7.62
N ALA A 42 -2.78 -6.10 -8.44
CA ALA A 42 -1.33 -6.13 -8.24
C ALA A 42 -0.92 -5.41 -6.94
N ALA A 43 -1.53 -4.26 -6.64
CA ALA A 43 -1.26 -3.52 -5.41
C ALA A 43 -1.58 -4.36 -4.17
N GLU A 44 -2.69 -5.09 -4.20
CA GLU A 44 -3.11 -5.96 -3.10
C GLU A 44 -2.07 -7.03 -2.78
N ILE A 45 -1.44 -7.60 -3.79
CA ILE A 45 -0.44 -8.66 -3.61
C ILE A 45 0.88 -8.12 -3.06
N LEU A 46 1.25 -6.91 -3.44
CA LEU A 46 2.53 -6.35 -3.02
C LEU A 46 2.63 -6.08 -1.52
N VAL A 47 1.53 -6.13 -0.79
CA VAL A 47 1.54 -5.96 0.67
C VAL A 47 2.47 -6.96 1.37
N GLY A 48 2.66 -8.15 0.80
CA GLY A 48 3.54 -9.18 1.36
C GLY A 48 5.02 -9.05 0.97
N TRP A 49 5.39 -8.07 0.14
CA TRP A 49 6.70 -8.04 -0.51
C TRP A 49 7.36 -6.67 -0.39
N TYR A 50 7.92 -6.38 0.77
CA TYR A 50 8.59 -5.09 0.97
C TYR A 50 9.89 -5.01 0.17
N THR A 51 10.02 -3.96 -0.63
CA THR A 51 11.27 -3.41 -1.13
C THR A 51 11.10 -1.89 -1.20
N PRO A 52 12.19 -1.11 -1.16
CA PRO A 52 12.08 0.35 -1.33
C PRO A 52 11.39 0.72 -2.65
N GLU A 53 11.60 -0.05 -3.69
CA GLU A 53 10.93 0.19 -4.97
C GLU A 53 9.43 -0.07 -4.89
N ASN A 54 9.01 -1.15 -4.24
CA ASN A 54 7.59 -1.46 -4.08
C ASN A 54 6.89 -0.39 -3.24
N GLU A 55 7.54 0.09 -2.18
CA GLU A 55 7.00 1.20 -1.40
C GLU A 55 6.79 2.45 -2.26
N ARG A 56 7.79 2.80 -3.06
CA ARG A 56 7.70 3.96 -3.95
C ARG A 56 6.58 3.82 -4.98
N LEU A 57 6.43 2.63 -5.56
CA LEU A 57 5.37 2.36 -6.54
C LEU A 57 3.98 2.44 -5.90
N LEU A 58 3.80 1.88 -4.71
CA LEU A 58 2.54 1.97 -3.98
C LEU A 58 2.24 3.41 -3.54
N TYR A 59 3.26 4.14 -3.10
CA TYR A 59 3.13 5.56 -2.80
C TYR A 59 2.56 6.33 -4.00
N ASN A 60 3.16 6.13 -5.18
CA ASN A 60 2.70 6.78 -6.39
C ASN A 60 1.28 6.38 -6.75
N LEU A 61 0.92 5.13 -6.52
CA LEU A 61 -0.39 4.60 -6.85
C LEU A 61 -1.51 5.15 -5.93
N THR A 62 -1.17 5.70 -4.77
CA THR A 62 -2.17 6.39 -3.92
C THR A 62 -2.75 7.63 -4.58
N TYR A 63 -2.12 8.14 -5.64
CA TYR A 63 -2.63 9.26 -6.43
C TYR A 63 -3.52 8.84 -7.58
N ASP A 64 -3.82 7.54 -7.71
CA ASP A 64 -4.67 7.02 -8.78
C ASP A 64 -6.08 7.60 -8.69
N LYS A 65 -6.66 7.95 -9.83
CA LYS A 65 -8.00 8.52 -9.90
C LYS A 65 -9.10 7.51 -9.61
N ALA A 66 -8.84 6.21 -9.87
CA ALA A 66 -9.79 5.15 -9.58
C ALA A 66 -9.82 4.90 -8.07
N GLU A 67 -10.99 5.04 -7.45
CA GLU A 67 -11.12 4.93 -6.00
C GLU A 67 -10.60 3.58 -5.47
N LEU A 68 -10.97 2.47 -6.13
CA LEU A 68 -10.54 1.14 -5.69
C LEU A 68 -9.02 0.98 -5.76
N VAL A 69 -8.37 1.56 -6.78
CA VAL A 69 -6.90 1.53 -6.87
C VAL A 69 -6.29 2.34 -5.74
N CYS A 70 -6.81 3.53 -5.48
CA CYS A 70 -6.34 4.37 -4.39
C CYS A 70 -6.52 3.67 -3.03
N VAL A 71 -7.66 3.03 -2.81
CA VAL A 71 -7.95 2.28 -1.58
C VAL A 71 -6.92 1.15 -1.37
N ASP A 72 -6.71 0.32 -2.40
CA ASP A 72 -5.78 -0.81 -2.28
C ASP A 72 -4.33 -0.35 -2.16
N ALA A 73 -3.94 0.72 -2.86
CA ALA A 73 -2.61 1.29 -2.71
C ALA A 73 -2.41 1.86 -1.30
N THR A 74 -3.41 2.53 -0.76
CA THR A 74 -3.38 3.08 0.60
C THR A 74 -3.25 1.97 1.64
N ASP A 75 -4.02 0.90 1.48
CA ASP A 75 -3.94 -0.27 2.36
C ASP A 75 -2.57 -0.96 2.26
N SER A 76 -2.11 -1.21 1.05
CA SER A 76 -0.83 -1.89 0.82
C SER A 76 0.38 -1.04 1.21
N LEU A 77 0.25 0.28 1.26
CA LEU A 77 1.32 1.18 1.71
C LEU A 77 1.65 1.00 3.20
N CYS A 78 0.90 0.17 3.91
CA CYS A 78 1.22 -0.21 5.29
C CYS A 78 2.60 -0.86 5.43
N ILE A 79 3.18 -1.38 4.33
CA ILE A 79 4.55 -1.91 4.33
C ILE A 79 5.61 -0.82 4.39
N GLY A 80 5.21 0.44 4.20
CA GLY A 80 6.14 1.57 4.10
C GLY A 80 7.02 1.74 5.33
N ARG A 81 8.24 2.21 5.09
CA ARG A 81 9.25 2.44 6.13
C ARG A 81 9.87 3.82 6.01
N THR A 82 9.24 4.71 5.25
CA THR A 82 9.74 6.06 5.01
C THR A 82 8.81 7.11 5.61
N ARG A 83 9.39 8.24 6.00
CA ARG A 83 8.61 9.39 6.46
C ARG A 83 7.74 9.97 5.34
N ARG A 84 8.16 9.78 4.10
CA ARG A 84 7.40 10.21 2.93
C ARG A 84 6.06 9.47 2.85
N SER A 85 6.08 8.15 3.04
CA SER A 85 4.84 7.35 3.08
C SER A 85 3.98 7.74 4.27
N LEU A 86 4.59 7.97 5.43
CA LEU A 86 3.87 8.40 6.63
C LEU A 86 3.14 9.73 6.39
N SER A 87 3.83 10.70 5.81
CA SER A 87 3.26 12.01 5.48
C SER A 87 2.11 11.89 4.48
N ARG A 88 2.28 11.04 3.46
CA ARG A 88 1.21 10.80 2.47
C ARG A 88 -0.03 10.18 3.11
N LEU A 89 0.16 9.20 3.97
CA LEU A 89 -0.96 8.55 4.66
C LEU A 89 -1.70 9.53 5.58
N ARG A 90 -0.96 10.43 6.22
CA ARG A 90 -1.58 11.51 7.00
C ARG A 90 -2.49 12.38 6.14
N ASP A 91 -2.04 12.76 4.95
CA ASP A 91 -2.86 13.52 4.01
C ASP A 91 -4.11 12.73 3.58
N LEU A 92 -3.95 11.43 3.34
CA LEU A 92 -5.06 10.57 2.95
C LEU A 92 -6.11 10.38 4.04
N MET A 93 -5.78 10.62 5.30
CA MET A 93 -6.76 10.63 6.40
C MET A 93 -7.78 11.75 6.26
N GLU A 94 -7.48 12.76 5.46
CA GLU A 94 -8.37 13.89 5.18
C GLU A 94 -8.98 13.81 3.77
N ASP A 95 -8.82 12.67 3.09
CA ASP A 95 -9.38 12.46 1.76
C ASP A 95 -10.92 12.55 1.82
N LYS A 96 -11.51 13.08 0.78
CA LYS A 96 -12.98 13.21 0.69
C LYS A 96 -13.71 11.85 0.66
N ARG A 97 -13.01 10.79 0.27
CA ARG A 97 -13.56 9.44 0.16
C ARG A 97 -13.40 8.70 1.49
N SER A 98 -14.51 8.32 2.11
CA SER A 98 -14.48 7.69 3.45
C SER A 98 -13.69 6.39 3.52
N ARG A 99 -13.72 5.58 2.46
CA ARG A 99 -12.97 4.32 2.41
C ARG A 99 -11.47 4.59 2.42
N VAL A 100 -11.02 5.60 1.68
CA VAL A 100 -9.61 5.99 1.67
C VAL A 100 -9.18 6.45 3.07
N ARG A 101 -9.99 7.29 3.72
CA ARG A 101 -9.69 7.76 5.08
C ARG A 101 -9.50 6.59 6.06
N GLY A 102 -10.41 5.61 6.02
CA GLY A 102 -10.36 4.47 6.94
C GLY A 102 -9.10 3.64 6.77
N TYR A 103 -8.75 3.30 5.54
CA TYR A 103 -7.53 2.54 5.27
C TYR A 103 -6.27 3.35 5.57
N ALA A 104 -6.32 4.67 5.36
CA ALA A 104 -5.18 5.53 5.68
C ALA A 104 -4.85 5.52 7.17
N VAL A 105 -5.86 5.52 8.05
CA VAL A 105 -5.65 5.44 9.50
C VAL A 105 -4.92 4.16 9.89
N LEU A 106 -5.37 3.02 9.36
CA LEU A 106 -4.75 1.73 9.67
C LEU A 106 -3.32 1.64 9.14
N SER A 107 -3.10 2.07 7.91
CA SER A 107 -1.77 2.04 7.31
C SER A 107 -0.82 3.04 7.97
N PHE A 108 -1.31 4.21 8.37
CA PHE A 108 -0.50 5.20 9.09
C PHE A 108 0.07 4.61 10.37
N PHE A 109 -0.77 3.93 11.16
CA PHE A 109 -0.31 3.27 12.37
C PHE A 109 0.82 2.27 12.08
N GLN A 110 0.63 1.43 11.07
CA GLN A 110 1.63 0.41 10.73
C GLN A 110 2.94 1.04 10.25
N VAL A 111 2.87 2.07 9.41
CA VAL A 111 4.08 2.76 8.93
C VAL A 111 4.78 3.50 10.07
N TRP A 112 4.02 4.06 10.99
CA TRP A 112 4.60 4.66 12.21
C TRP A 112 5.44 3.63 12.97
N VAL A 113 4.88 2.44 13.20
CA VAL A 113 5.60 1.34 13.88
C VAL A 113 6.84 0.94 13.08
N ASN A 114 6.73 0.86 11.75
CA ASN A 114 7.85 0.50 10.88
C ASN A 114 8.99 1.54 10.90
N CYS A 115 8.65 2.82 11.02
CA CYS A 115 9.63 3.92 11.02
C CYS A 115 10.29 4.13 12.37
N PHE A 116 9.58 3.85 13.44
CA PHE A 116 10.04 4.12 14.81
C PHE A 116 9.96 2.85 15.63
N SER A 117 10.99 2.59 16.44
CA SER A 117 10.93 1.46 17.38
C SER A 117 9.72 1.63 18.28
N TRP A 118 8.88 0.60 18.36
CA TRP A 118 7.69 0.65 19.19
C TRP A 118 8.09 0.59 20.67
N ASN A 119 7.97 1.71 21.35
CA ASN A 119 8.23 1.85 22.76
C ASN A 119 7.21 2.82 23.36
N GLU A 120 7.27 3.05 24.67
CA GLU A 120 6.33 3.93 25.36
C GLU A 120 6.31 5.35 24.78
N LYS A 121 7.48 5.88 24.42
CA LYS A 121 7.59 7.22 23.85
C LYS A 121 6.90 7.32 22.48
N SER A 122 7.13 6.33 21.62
CA SER A 122 6.50 6.27 20.29
C SER A 122 5.00 6.10 20.41
N MET A 123 4.54 5.26 21.35
CA MET A 123 3.14 5.05 21.59
C MET A 123 2.45 6.33 22.09
N ARG A 124 3.07 7.05 23.01
CA ARG A 124 2.53 8.32 23.51
C ARG A 124 2.43 9.36 22.38
N ALA A 125 3.45 9.43 21.52
CA ALA A 125 3.43 10.34 20.38
C ALA A 125 2.32 10.00 19.40
N TYR A 126 2.11 8.72 19.13
CA TYR A 126 1.01 8.26 18.27
C TYR A 126 -0.36 8.61 18.89
N LEU A 127 -0.54 8.35 20.17
CA LEU A 127 -1.81 8.65 20.85
C LEU A 127 -2.13 10.14 20.85
N ARG A 128 -1.13 11.01 21.05
CA ARG A 128 -1.31 12.45 20.94
C ARG A 128 -1.75 12.86 19.54
N PHE A 129 -1.16 12.24 18.53
CA PHE A 129 -1.56 12.48 17.14
C PHE A 129 -3.02 12.04 16.91
N ALA A 130 -3.38 10.86 17.39
CA ALA A 130 -4.75 10.32 17.24
C ALA A 130 -5.80 11.22 17.90
N GLU A 131 -5.46 11.86 19.02
CA GLU A 131 -6.36 12.78 19.71
C GLU A 131 -6.65 14.06 18.92
N THR A 132 -5.77 14.41 17.97
CA THR A 132 -5.95 15.61 17.14
C THR A 132 -6.77 15.34 15.88
N MET A 133 -7.09 14.11 15.60
CA MET A 133 -7.96 13.73 14.49
C MET A 133 -9.44 13.82 14.89
#